data_6edab4b0456548f7dcfabe4682024296
#
_entry.id   6edab4b0456548f7dcfabe4682024296
#
_cell.length_a   1.000
_cell.length_b   1.000
_cell.length_c   1.000
_cell.angle_alpha   90.00
_cell.angle_beta   90.00
_cell.angle_gamma   90.00
#
_symmetry.space_group_name_H-M   'P 1'
#
loop_
_entity.id
_entity.type
_entity.pdbx_description
1 polymer ?
#
loop_
_entity_poly.entity_id
_entity_poly.type
_entity_poly.pdbx_seq_one_letter_code
_entity_poly.pdbx_strand_id
1 'polypeptide(L)'
;MNYERLQLTHIPDLAAVYGGARGRTMSSRHQAYAWRALQEAGVKTIIDLREKDKTERLPVLCHEYGMRYFHYPVDTTAEAVAQMVELFPQFCELIDAGDFYIACAMGLHRTDIALNAYWLFHAADRGQQAPEIRGYRQEEGHRTDKLNRVLNALYAAFTERDGAEPMSQQTFKERKAIIAQKSFAD
;
A
#
# COMPACT_ATOMS: atom_id res chain seq x y z
N MET A 1 -14.21 -0.47 -7.29
CA MET A 1 -13.53 -1.47 -6.43
C MET A 1 -13.91 -1.18 -5.00
N ASN A 2 -14.27 -2.17 -4.25
CA ASN A 2 -14.66 -1.99 -2.86
C ASN A 2 -13.42 -2.20 -1.98
N TYR A 3 -12.68 -1.13 -1.70
CA TYR A 3 -11.53 -1.17 -0.78
C TYR A 3 -11.92 -1.69 0.62
N GLU A 4 -13.20 -1.54 1.01
CA GLU A 4 -13.73 -2.03 2.28
C GLU A 4 -13.73 -3.55 2.36
N ARG A 5 -13.93 -4.25 1.25
CA ARG A 5 -13.94 -5.71 1.22
C ARG A 5 -12.59 -6.33 1.56
N LEU A 6 -11.51 -5.57 1.40
CA LEU A 6 -10.14 -6.00 1.66
C LEU A 6 -9.59 -5.46 2.97
N GLN A 7 -10.38 -4.66 3.67
CA GLN A 7 -10.10 -4.30 5.04
C GLN A 7 -10.47 -5.47 5.91
N LEU A 8 -9.57 -6.41 6.02
CA LEU A 8 -9.70 -7.56 6.89
C LEU A 8 -9.64 -7.12 8.36
N THR A 9 -10.58 -6.27 8.76
CA THR A 9 -10.73 -5.75 10.12
C THR A 9 -10.94 -6.86 11.15
N HIS A 10 -11.28 -8.06 10.68
CA HIS A 10 -11.45 -9.26 11.47
C HIS A 10 -10.18 -10.14 11.52
N ILE A 11 -9.10 -9.81 10.81
CA ILE A 11 -7.81 -10.44 11.05
C ILE A 11 -7.21 -9.78 12.30
N PRO A 12 -7.17 -10.47 13.43
CA PRO A 12 -6.96 -9.84 14.71
C PRO A 12 -5.55 -9.25 14.89
N ASP A 13 -4.59 -9.59 14.05
CA ASP A 13 -3.24 -9.05 14.17
C ASP A 13 -2.47 -9.12 12.85
N LEU A 14 -2.42 -7.99 12.14
CA LEU A 14 -1.58 -7.81 10.96
C LEU A 14 -0.10 -8.07 11.23
N ALA A 15 0.36 -7.82 12.44
CA ALA A 15 1.73 -8.11 12.85
C ALA A 15 2.01 -9.62 12.87
N ALA A 16 0.99 -10.46 13.02
CA ALA A 16 1.13 -11.93 12.99
C ALA A 16 1.55 -12.42 11.61
N VAL A 17 1.05 -11.83 10.53
CA VAL A 17 1.40 -12.18 9.15
C VAL A 17 2.89 -11.93 8.88
N TYR A 18 3.48 -10.91 9.48
CA TYR A 18 4.86 -10.49 9.29
C TYR A 18 5.84 -11.00 10.36
N GLY A 19 5.41 -11.90 11.24
CA GLY A 19 6.29 -12.44 12.28
C GLY A 19 6.49 -11.54 13.48
N GLY A 20 5.61 -10.58 13.68
CA GLY A 20 5.58 -9.73 14.86
C GLY A 20 6.06 -8.30 14.63
N ALA A 21 5.41 -7.35 15.29
CA ALA A 21 5.84 -5.98 15.35
C ALA A 21 6.95 -5.82 16.40
N ARG A 22 8.07 -5.16 16.05
CA ARG A 22 9.11 -4.71 16.97
C ARG A 22 9.66 -5.80 17.90
N GLY A 23 10.09 -6.93 17.35
CA GLY A 23 10.85 -7.93 18.10
C GLY A 23 10.02 -8.84 19.04
N ARG A 24 8.70 -8.78 18.99
CA ARG A 24 7.87 -9.78 19.63
C ARG A 24 7.72 -10.97 18.68
N THR A 25 8.31 -12.09 19.04
CA THR A 25 8.04 -13.38 18.39
C THR A 25 6.63 -13.81 18.69
N MET A 26 5.77 -13.76 17.69
CA MET A 26 4.46 -14.40 17.81
C MET A 26 4.61 -15.91 17.76
N SER A 27 3.79 -16.63 18.50
CA SER A 27 3.82 -18.09 18.46
C SER A 27 3.48 -18.55 17.02
N SER A 28 4.09 -19.65 16.59
CA SER A 28 3.81 -20.28 15.29
C SER A 28 2.32 -20.57 15.07
N ARG A 29 1.56 -20.78 16.15
CA ARG A 29 0.11 -20.97 16.12
C ARG A 29 -0.64 -19.71 15.64
N HIS A 30 -0.28 -18.54 16.16
CA HIS A 30 -0.91 -17.28 15.74
C HIS A 30 -0.59 -16.91 14.31
N GLN A 31 0.65 -17.19 13.86
CA GLN A 31 1.03 -16.98 12.46
C GLN A 31 0.19 -17.88 11.53
N ALA A 32 0.12 -19.18 11.83
CA ALA A 32 -0.67 -20.13 11.03
C ALA A 32 -2.17 -19.75 10.99
N TYR A 33 -2.71 -19.25 12.09
CA TYR A 33 -4.10 -18.77 12.13
C TYR A 33 -4.30 -17.56 11.20
N ALA A 34 -3.42 -16.57 11.24
CA ALA A 34 -3.51 -15.40 10.39
C ALA A 34 -3.44 -15.75 8.89
N TRP A 35 -2.52 -16.65 8.50
CA TRP A 35 -2.42 -17.12 7.11
C TRP A 35 -3.67 -17.89 6.65
N ARG A 36 -4.23 -18.74 7.49
CA ARG A 36 -5.49 -19.43 7.18
C ARG A 36 -6.65 -18.46 7.02
N ALA A 37 -6.74 -17.45 7.89
CA ALA A 37 -7.76 -16.40 7.76
C ALA A 37 -7.66 -15.64 6.43
N LEU A 38 -6.44 -15.38 5.93
CA LEU A 38 -6.24 -14.80 4.59
C LEU A 38 -6.72 -15.74 3.48
N GLN A 39 -6.42 -17.04 3.57
CA GLN A 39 -6.91 -18.04 2.62
C GLN A 39 -8.43 -18.14 2.62
N GLU A 40 -9.05 -18.22 3.80
CA GLU A 40 -10.51 -18.28 3.97
C GLU A 40 -11.20 -17.01 3.46
N ALA A 41 -10.54 -15.86 3.56
CA ALA A 41 -11.00 -14.61 2.99
C ALA A 41 -10.82 -14.53 1.46
N GLY A 42 -10.22 -15.56 0.82
CA GLY A 42 -10.02 -15.63 -0.63
C GLY A 42 -8.84 -14.80 -1.13
N VAL A 43 -7.91 -14.44 -0.25
CA VAL A 43 -6.70 -13.69 -0.65
C VAL A 43 -5.79 -14.57 -1.50
N LYS A 44 -5.43 -14.06 -2.68
CA LYS A 44 -4.53 -14.74 -3.62
C LYS A 44 -3.17 -14.09 -3.74
N THR A 45 -3.04 -12.82 -3.35
CA THR A 45 -1.81 -12.06 -3.49
C THR A 45 -1.51 -11.27 -2.23
N ILE A 46 -0.28 -11.37 -1.76
CA ILE A 46 0.27 -10.53 -0.70
C ILE A 46 1.11 -9.42 -1.34
N ILE A 47 0.74 -8.18 -1.09
CA ILE A 47 1.49 -7.00 -1.53
C ILE A 47 2.27 -6.44 -0.34
N ASP A 48 3.58 -6.59 -0.36
CA ASP A 48 4.48 -6.14 0.69
C ASP A 48 5.09 -4.78 0.35
N LEU A 49 4.80 -3.79 1.19
CA LEU A 49 5.25 -2.39 1.01
C LEU A 49 6.51 -2.05 1.81
N ARG A 50 7.13 -3.04 2.45
CA ARG A 50 8.29 -2.82 3.32
C ARG A 50 9.57 -2.68 2.51
N GLU A 51 10.63 -2.22 3.18
CA GLU A 51 11.98 -2.22 2.65
C GLU A 51 12.48 -3.65 2.41
N LYS A 52 13.34 -3.83 1.42
CA LYS A 52 13.80 -5.13 0.94
C LYS A 52 14.43 -6.01 2.04
N ASP A 53 15.17 -5.42 2.95
CA ASP A 53 15.85 -6.10 4.06
C ASP A 53 14.91 -6.74 5.10
N LYS A 54 13.61 -6.43 5.01
CA LYS A 54 12.58 -6.90 5.96
C LYS A 54 11.63 -7.95 5.36
N THR A 55 11.91 -8.41 4.14
CA THR A 55 10.97 -9.22 3.35
C THR A 55 11.32 -10.70 3.23
N GLU A 56 12.50 -11.15 3.71
CA GLU A 56 13.08 -12.46 3.39
C GLU A 56 12.18 -13.70 3.64
N ARG A 57 11.41 -13.70 4.72
CA ARG A 57 10.53 -14.83 5.05
C ARG A 57 9.19 -14.82 4.36
N LEU A 58 8.73 -13.66 3.91
CA LEU A 58 7.37 -13.50 3.41
C LEU A 58 7.12 -14.24 2.09
N PRO A 59 8.05 -14.24 1.10
CA PRO A 59 7.87 -15.02 -0.12
C PRO A 59 7.71 -16.52 0.13
N VAL A 60 8.47 -17.06 1.09
CA VAL A 60 8.40 -18.49 1.48
C VAL A 60 7.03 -18.80 2.08
N LEU A 61 6.56 -17.97 3.00
CA LEU A 61 5.24 -18.14 3.61
C LEU A 61 4.12 -17.99 2.57
N CYS A 62 4.20 -17.04 1.67
CA CYS A 62 3.24 -16.92 0.57
C CYS A 62 3.15 -18.21 -0.24
N HIS A 63 4.29 -18.77 -0.62
CA HIS A 63 4.35 -20.04 -1.35
C HIS A 63 3.75 -21.21 -0.55
N GLU A 64 4.08 -21.34 0.74
CA GLU A 64 3.52 -22.37 1.63
C GLU A 64 2.00 -22.33 1.73
N TYR A 65 1.40 -21.13 1.70
CA TYR A 65 -0.05 -20.93 1.78
C TYR A 65 -0.72 -20.75 0.40
N GLY A 66 0.00 -21.01 -0.70
CA GLY A 66 -0.56 -20.95 -2.06
C GLY A 66 -0.92 -19.56 -2.54
N MET A 67 -0.26 -18.52 -2.01
CA MET A 67 -0.46 -17.13 -2.38
C MET A 67 0.69 -16.61 -3.23
N ARG A 68 0.43 -15.65 -4.10
CA ARG A 68 1.47 -14.89 -4.80
C ARG A 68 2.06 -13.84 -3.89
N TYR A 69 3.36 -13.62 -4.01
CA TYR A 69 4.06 -12.53 -3.36
C TYR A 69 4.40 -11.44 -4.37
N PHE A 70 4.10 -10.20 -4.02
CA PHE A 70 4.48 -9.02 -4.80
C PHE A 70 5.10 -7.98 -3.88
N HIS A 71 6.33 -7.61 -4.16
CA HIS A 71 7.05 -6.59 -3.42
C HIS A 71 6.92 -5.24 -4.13
N TYR A 72 6.34 -4.27 -3.43
CA TYR A 72 6.17 -2.90 -3.89
C TYR A 72 6.69 -1.93 -2.81
N PRO A 73 8.00 -1.66 -2.76
CA PRO A 73 8.62 -0.90 -1.68
C PRO A 73 8.17 0.56 -1.70
N VAL A 74 7.62 1.06 -0.60
CA VAL A 74 7.16 2.43 -0.48
C VAL A 74 8.10 3.23 0.41
N ASP A 75 8.93 4.07 -0.21
CA ASP A 75 9.81 5.02 0.48
C ASP A 75 10.06 6.28 -0.36
N THR A 76 10.82 7.22 0.22
CA THR A 76 11.21 8.50 -0.39
C THR A 76 12.59 8.48 -1.04
N THR A 77 13.33 7.38 -0.96
CA THR A 77 14.64 7.25 -1.61
C THR A 77 14.49 7.21 -3.13
N ALA A 78 15.43 7.73 -3.86
CA ALA A 78 15.39 7.74 -5.33
C ALA A 78 15.26 6.32 -5.89
N GLU A 79 15.95 5.35 -5.31
CA GLU A 79 15.88 3.93 -5.69
C GLU A 79 14.46 3.37 -5.49
N ALA A 80 13.85 3.61 -4.34
CA ALA A 80 12.48 3.15 -4.06
C ALA A 80 11.47 3.81 -4.99
N VAL A 81 11.60 5.11 -5.26
CA VAL A 81 10.73 5.83 -6.18
C VAL A 81 10.86 5.28 -7.61
N ALA A 82 12.07 5.04 -8.10
CA ALA A 82 12.30 4.43 -9.40
C ALA A 82 11.65 3.04 -9.51
N GLN A 83 11.81 2.21 -8.49
CA GLN A 83 11.18 0.89 -8.42
C GLN A 83 9.66 0.98 -8.33
N MET A 84 9.12 1.93 -7.56
CA MET A 84 7.67 2.17 -7.53
C MET A 84 7.12 2.54 -8.91
N VAL A 85 7.80 3.40 -9.65
CA VAL A 85 7.40 3.81 -11.01
C VAL A 85 7.45 2.63 -11.98
N GLU A 86 8.50 1.83 -11.93
CA GLU A 86 8.65 0.63 -12.77
C GLU A 86 7.53 -0.39 -12.51
N LEU A 87 7.24 -0.67 -11.24
CA LEU A 87 6.26 -1.67 -10.83
C LEU A 87 4.82 -1.15 -10.80
N PHE A 88 4.60 0.15 -11.00
CA PHE A 88 3.29 0.77 -10.86
C PHE A 88 2.20 0.16 -11.74
N PRO A 89 2.44 -0.15 -13.04
CA PRO A 89 1.43 -0.81 -13.86
C PRO A 89 0.98 -2.16 -13.28
N GLN A 90 1.92 -3.01 -12.88
CA GLN A 90 1.61 -4.31 -12.28
C GLN A 90 0.92 -4.15 -10.92
N PHE A 91 1.31 -3.16 -10.13
CA PHE A 91 0.63 -2.83 -8.88
C PHE A 91 -0.84 -2.46 -9.12
N CYS A 92 -1.12 -1.62 -10.13
CA CYS A 92 -2.47 -1.25 -10.51
C CYS A 92 -3.30 -2.46 -10.96
N GLU A 93 -2.74 -3.34 -11.78
CA GLU A 93 -3.40 -4.58 -12.22
C GLU A 93 -3.79 -5.47 -11.04
N LEU A 94 -2.91 -5.63 -10.06
CA LEU A 94 -3.18 -6.42 -8.86
C LEU A 94 -4.29 -5.81 -7.99
N ILE A 95 -4.30 -4.49 -7.84
CA ILE A 95 -5.36 -3.77 -7.11
C ILE A 95 -6.69 -3.89 -7.87
N ASP A 96 -6.69 -3.73 -9.20
CA ASP A 96 -7.88 -3.85 -10.05
C ASP A 96 -8.46 -5.27 -10.03
N ALA A 97 -7.62 -6.29 -10.01
CA ALA A 97 -8.03 -7.69 -9.94
C ALA A 97 -8.71 -8.05 -8.63
N GLY A 98 -8.38 -7.39 -7.54
CA GLY A 98 -8.86 -7.74 -6.21
C GLY A 98 -8.17 -8.97 -5.62
N ASP A 99 -8.77 -9.59 -4.60
CA ASP A 99 -8.24 -10.80 -3.92
C ASP A 99 -6.80 -10.63 -3.42
N PHE A 100 -6.43 -9.43 -2.99
CA PHE A 100 -5.11 -9.11 -2.43
C PHE A 100 -5.19 -8.71 -0.97
N TYR A 101 -4.08 -8.88 -0.29
CA TYR A 101 -3.80 -8.31 1.02
C TYR A 101 -2.59 -7.39 0.90
N ILE A 102 -2.77 -6.13 1.26
CA ILE A 102 -1.71 -5.12 1.19
C ILE A 102 -1.33 -4.66 2.59
N ALA A 103 -0.05 -4.68 2.90
CA ALA A 103 0.42 -4.23 4.19
C ALA A 103 1.85 -3.69 4.18
N CYS A 104 2.10 -2.83 5.14
CA CYS A 104 3.42 -2.50 5.64
C CYS A 104 3.58 -3.06 7.06
N ALA A 105 4.63 -2.66 7.80
CA ALA A 105 4.86 -3.19 9.15
C ALA A 105 3.67 -3.05 10.12
N MET A 106 2.83 -2.02 9.94
CA MET A 106 1.65 -1.75 10.78
C MET A 106 0.34 -1.65 9.98
N GLY A 107 0.38 -1.83 8.66
CA GLY A 107 -0.80 -1.71 7.79
C GLY A 107 -1.39 -0.31 7.67
N LEU A 108 -0.67 0.73 8.08
CA LEU A 108 -1.17 2.09 8.14
C LEU A 108 -0.49 3.02 7.12
N HIS A 109 0.72 3.49 7.37
CA HIS A 109 1.30 4.63 6.65
C HIS A 109 1.69 4.36 5.19
N ARG A 110 2.51 3.31 4.94
CA ARG A 110 2.92 2.95 3.57
C ARG A 110 1.74 2.43 2.77
N THR A 111 0.80 1.78 3.43
CA THR A 111 -0.45 1.32 2.83
C THR A 111 -1.28 2.50 2.35
N ASP A 112 -1.47 3.52 3.18
CA ASP A 112 -2.16 4.73 2.79
C ASP A 112 -1.46 5.44 1.62
N ILE A 113 -0.12 5.52 1.63
CA ILE A 113 0.65 6.11 0.53
C ILE A 113 0.43 5.34 -0.77
N ALA A 114 0.56 4.01 -0.75
CA ALA A 114 0.40 3.17 -1.93
C ALA A 114 -1.01 3.26 -2.52
N LEU A 115 -2.04 3.19 -1.68
CA LEU A 115 -3.44 3.28 -2.12
C LEU A 115 -3.80 4.67 -2.63
N ASN A 116 -3.28 5.74 -2.02
CA ASN A 116 -3.47 7.09 -2.52
C ASN A 116 -2.71 7.35 -3.83
N ALA A 117 -1.51 6.78 -4.00
CA ALA A 117 -0.81 6.82 -5.28
C ALA A 117 -1.60 6.07 -6.38
N TYR A 118 -2.10 4.87 -6.10
CA TYR A 118 -2.99 4.14 -7.00
C TYR A 118 -4.20 4.99 -7.40
N TRP A 119 -4.92 5.55 -6.43
CA TRP A 119 -6.07 6.40 -6.73
C TRP A 119 -5.69 7.61 -7.56
N LEU A 120 -4.66 8.35 -7.15
CA LEU A 120 -4.27 9.61 -7.76
C LEU A 120 -3.85 9.45 -9.22
N PHE A 121 -3.05 8.42 -9.53
CA PHE A 121 -2.46 8.24 -10.86
C PHE A 121 -3.23 7.26 -11.77
N HIS A 122 -4.18 6.48 -11.23
CA HIS A 122 -4.85 5.44 -11.99
C HIS A 122 -6.37 5.42 -11.85
N ALA A 123 -6.91 5.49 -10.64
CA ALA A 123 -8.33 5.21 -10.39
C ALA A 123 -9.23 6.46 -10.37
N ALA A 124 -8.69 7.66 -10.17
CA ALA A 124 -9.48 8.89 -10.07
C ALA A 124 -10.26 9.18 -11.37
N ASP A 125 -9.66 8.96 -12.54
CA ASP A 125 -10.31 9.17 -13.84
C ASP A 125 -11.42 8.15 -14.12
N ARG A 126 -11.49 7.09 -13.34
CA ARG A 126 -12.52 6.06 -13.41
C ARG A 126 -13.69 6.34 -12.45
N GLY A 127 -13.73 7.52 -11.85
CA GLY A 127 -14.78 7.93 -10.91
C GLY A 127 -14.73 7.23 -9.55
N GLN A 128 -13.61 6.57 -9.22
CA GLN A 128 -13.45 5.95 -7.91
C GLN A 128 -13.19 7.02 -6.84
N GLN A 129 -13.71 6.80 -5.65
CA GLN A 129 -13.45 7.69 -4.52
C GLN A 129 -12.02 7.50 -3.99
N ALA A 130 -11.41 8.59 -3.50
CA ALA A 130 -10.13 8.50 -2.82
C ALA A 130 -10.23 7.63 -1.57
N PRO A 131 -9.22 6.76 -1.30
CA PRO A 131 -9.22 5.93 -0.10
C PRO A 131 -9.13 6.77 1.16
N GLU A 132 -9.71 6.28 2.26
CA GLU A 132 -9.54 6.90 3.57
C GLU A 132 -8.09 6.75 4.04
N ILE A 133 -7.56 7.81 4.67
CA ILE A 133 -6.25 7.79 5.30
C ILE A 133 -6.42 7.44 6.77
N ARG A 134 -6.03 6.22 7.16
CA ARG A 134 -6.24 5.69 8.50
C ARG A 134 -5.11 5.98 9.47
N GLY A 135 -3.88 5.97 8.97
CA GLY A 135 -2.69 6.08 9.79
C GLY A 135 -2.38 7.49 10.29
N TYR A 136 -3.12 8.49 9.83
CA TYR A 136 -2.81 9.90 10.12
C TYR A 136 -3.74 10.55 11.14
N ARG A 137 -4.77 9.86 11.60
CA ARG A 137 -5.78 10.39 12.52
C ARG A 137 -5.25 10.80 13.90
N GLN A 138 -4.09 10.31 14.32
CA GLN A 138 -3.62 10.47 15.70
C GLN A 138 -2.27 11.18 15.86
N GLU A 139 -1.56 11.48 14.81
CA GLU A 139 -0.23 12.08 14.90
C GLU A 139 -0.09 13.19 13.86
N GLU A 140 -0.23 14.42 14.31
CA GLU A 140 -0.19 15.62 13.49
C GLU A 140 1.11 15.79 12.70
N GLY A 141 1.00 16.28 11.47
CA GLY A 141 2.07 16.91 10.69
C GLY A 141 3.05 15.97 9.98
N HIS A 142 3.82 15.19 10.67
CA HIS A 142 4.98 14.46 10.10
C HIS A 142 4.64 13.39 9.05
N ARG A 143 3.45 12.84 9.07
CA ARG A 143 3.04 11.71 8.22
C ARG A 143 2.44 12.17 6.92
N THR A 144 1.67 13.25 6.94
CA THR A 144 1.18 13.93 5.74
C THR A 144 2.34 14.41 4.88
N ASP A 145 3.45 14.82 5.50
CA ASP A 145 4.66 15.21 4.79
C ASP A 145 5.30 14.04 4.02
N LYS A 146 5.34 12.84 4.59
CA LYS A 146 5.87 11.67 3.88
C LYS A 146 4.97 11.29 2.69
N LEU A 147 3.66 11.28 2.87
CA LEU A 147 2.69 11.05 1.80
C LEU A 147 2.91 12.05 0.66
N ASN A 148 2.93 13.35 0.99
CA ASN A 148 3.13 14.41 0.01
C ASN A 148 4.46 14.29 -0.72
N ARG A 149 5.56 13.96 -0.01
CA ARG A 149 6.88 13.76 -0.62
C ARG A 149 6.88 12.60 -1.62
N VAL A 150 6.30 11.45 -1.25
CA VAL A 150 6.23 10.30 -2.17
C VAL A 150 5.36 10.62 -3.38
N LEU A 151 4.18 11.23 -3.20
CA LEU A 151 3.32 11.57 -4.34
C LEU A 151 3.98 12.59 -5.28
N ASN A 152 4.69 13.59 -4.75
CA ASN A 152 5.45 14.55 -5.57
C ASN A 152 6.60 13.86 -6.31
N ALA A 153 7.35 12.98 -5.64
CA ALA A 153 8.45 12.24 -6.26
C ALA A 153 7.97 11.31 -7.37
N LEU A 154 6.83 10.63 -7.18
CA LEU A 154 6.23 9.80 -8.22
C LEU A 154 5.77 10.64 -9.41
N TYR A 155 5.14 11.80 -9.18
CA TYR A 155 4.73 12.70 -10.26
C TYR A 155 5.92 13.13 -11.11
N ALA A 156 7.01 13.57 -10.48
CA ALA A 156 8.23 13.95 -11.16
C ALA A 156 8.84 12.77 -11.96
N ALA A 157 8.97 11.61 -11.33
CA ALA A 157 9.57 10.43 -11.94
C ALA A 157 8.73 9.86 -13.10
N PHE A 158 7.41 9.92 -13.05
CA PHE A 158 6.56 9.57 -14.21
C PHE A 158 6.78 10.53 -15.37
N THR A 159 6.86 11.84 -15.10
CA THR A 159 7.14 12.85 -16.14
C THR A 159 8.49 12.63 -16.80
N GLU A 160 9.53 12.33 -15.99
CA GLU A 160 10.87 12.05 -16.50
C GLU A 160 10.92 10.78 -17.37
N ARG A 161 10.26 9.70 -16.92
CA ARG A 161 10.27 8.42 -17.62
C ARG A 161 9.57 8.48 -18.97
N ASP A 162 8.39 9.07 -19.01
CA ASP A 162 7.50 9.01 -20.18
C ASP A 162 7.63 10.24 -21.07
N GLY A 163 8.43 11.24 -20.68
CA GLY A 163 8.61 12.51 -21.42
C GLY A 163 7.34 13.36 -21.51
N ALA A 164 6.29 12.98 -20.77
CA ALA A 164 5.03 13.70 -20.70
C ALA A 164 4.51 13.67 -19.25
N GLU A 165 3.84 14.71 -18.83
CA GLU A 165 3.20 14.74 -17.52
C GLU A 165 2.11 13.65 -17.45
N PRO A 166 2.07 12.82 -16.37
CA PRO A 166 1.06 11.78 -16.19
C PRO A 166 -0.35 12.38 -16.07
N MET A 167 -0.42 13.65 -15.70
CA MET A 167 -1.61 14.52 -15.68
C MET A 167 -1.15 15.97 -15.57
N SER A 168 -2.04 16.95 -15.80
CA SER A 168 -1.69 18.36 -15.63
C SER A 168 -1.32 18.66 -14.16
N GLN A 169 -0.46 19.63 -13.93
CA GLN A 169 -0.12 20.08 -12.57
C GLN A 169 -1.34 20.55 -11.78
N GLN A 170 -2.33 21.14 -12.46
CA GLN A 170 -3.58 21.57 -11.83
C GLN A 170 -4.38 20.36 -11.34
N THR A 171 -4.58 19.33 -12.17
CA THR A 171 -5.25 18.09 -11.81
C THR A 171 -4.53 17.39 -10.64
N PHE A 172 -3.20 17.35 -10.67
CA PHE A 172 -2.40 16.78 -9.59
C PHE A 172 -2.63 17.50 -8.26
N LYS A 173 -2.63 18.84 -8.25
CA LYS A 173 -2.92 19.66 -7.05
C LYS A 173 -4.33 19.43 -6.53
N GLU A 174 -5.33 19.38 -7.41
CA GLU A 174 -6.72 19.14 -7.05
C GLU A 174 -6.92 17.77 -6.40
N ARG A 175 -6.35 16.71 -6.99
CA ARG A 175 -6.42 15.37 -6.42
C ARG A 175 -5.70 15.28 -5.07
N LYS A 176 -4.55 15.93 -4.92
CA LYS A 176 -3.86 16.01 -3.62
C LYS A 176 -4.69 16.74 -2.57
N ALA A 177 -5.41 17.79 -2.94
CA ALA A 177 -6.32 18.48 -2.02
C ALA A 177 -7.46 17.57 -1.54
N ILE A 178 -8.03 16.74 -2.42
CA ILE A 178 -9.03 15.74 -2.05
C ILE A 178 -8.46 14.72 -1.03
N ILE A 179 -7.25 14.23 -1.26
CA ILE A 179 -6.56 13.32 -0.32
C ILE A 179 -6.37 14.01 1.04
N ALA A 180 -5.91 15.26 1.05
CA ALA A 180 -5.70 16.01 2.28
C ALA A 180 -6.99 16.22 3.08
N GLN A 181 -8.10 16.53 2.42
CA GLN A 181 -9.41 16.70 3.08
C GLN A 181 -9.87 15.43 3.80
N LYS A 182 -9.62 14.25 3.22
CA LYS A 182 -9.96 12.95 3.85
C LYS A 182 -9.08 12.61 5.05
N SER A 183 -7.92 13.22 5.19
CA SER A 183 -7.04 13.04 6.35
C SER A 183 -7.58 13.68 7.63
N PHE A 184 -8.52 14.60 7.51
CA PHE A 184 -9.10 15.39 8.61
C PHE A 184 -10.60 15.14 8.83
N ALA A 185 -11.20 14.24 8.07
CA ALA A 185 -12.59 13.85 8.30
C ALA A 185 -12.65 12.90 9.52
N ASP A 186 -13.33 13.36 10.58
CA ASP A 186 -13.61 12.61 11.82
C ASP A 186 -14.45 11.34 11.57
#